data_971a9f32bb58fc8af107e92604e807fb
#
_entry.id   971a9f32bb58fc8af107e92604e807fb
#
_cell.length_a   1.000
_cell.length_b   1.000
_cell.length_c   1.000
_cell.angle_alpha   90.00
_cell.angle_beta   90.00
_cell.angle_gamma   90.00
#
_symmetry.space_group_name_H-M   'P 1'
#
loop_
_entity.id
_entity.type
_entity.pdbx_description
1 polymer ?
#
loop_
_entity_poly.entity_id
_entity_poly.type
_entity_poly.pdbx_seq_one_letter_code
_entity_poly.pdbx_strand_id
1 'polypeptide(L)'
;MISIAIDGPSGAGKSSLAKALAKDLGYVYVDTGAMYRSIGLYAVRAGVDPHDADAVAALLPQVKLGIRLIDGAQHIYLNGEDVSTAIRAEEIGMAASAVAAHPTVRSFLLDTQRGLAESQNILMDGRDIGTVVLPNATVKIFLTASAEARAERRRKELEEKGQPADFATVLADIRQRDYQDSHRAVAPLKQADDAILVDTSSIGLQESFDLLKRTILAHI
;
A
#
# COMPACT_ATOMS: atom_id res chain seq x y z
N MET A 1 22.10 0.15 4.92
CA MET A 1 21.17 -0.62 4.09
C MET A 1 20.38 0.32 3.20
N ILE A 2 19.99 -0.14 2.02
CA ILE A 2 19.24 0.67 1.07
C ILE A 2 17.75 0.50 1.34
N SER A 3 17.05 1.61 1.48
CA SER A 3 15.59 1.64 1.64
C SER A 3 14.96 2.49 0.53
N ILE A 4 13.97 1.92 -0.15
CA ILE A 4 13.24 2.57 -1.23
C ILE A 4 11.78 2.71 -0.81
N ALA A 5 11.29 3.95 -0.77
CA ALA A 5 9.91 4.29 -0.48
C ALA A 5 9.15 4.59 -1.77
N ILE A 6 8.02 3.92 -2.01
CA ILE A 6 7.14 4.22 -3.14
C ILE A 6 5.75 4.59 -2.61
N ASP A 7 5.44 5.86 -2.63
CA ASP A 7 4.13 6.39 -2.25
C ASP A 7 3.30 6.76 -3.47
N GLY A 8 1.99 6.92 -3.28
CA GLY A 8 1.09 7.37 -4.33
C GLY A 8 -0.34 6.83 -4.18
N PRO A 9 -1.27 7.30 -5.01
CA PRO A 9 -2.69 7.00 -4.89
C PRO A 9 -3.03 5.53 -5.20
N SER A 10 -4.24 5.12 -4.84
CA SER A 10 -4.75 3.78 -5.14
C SER A 10 -4.83 3.54 -6.65
N GLY A 11 -4.52 2.33 -7.11
CA GLY A 11 -4.59 1.98 -8.54
C GLY A 11 -3.44 2.54 -9.41
N ALA A 12 -2.45 3.25 -8.85
CA ALA A 12 -1.29 3.75 -9.61
C ALA A 12 -0.29 2.65 -10.06
N GLY A 13 -0.53 1.39 -9.69
CA GLY A 13 0.34 0.28 -10.05
C GLY A 13 1.52 0.05 -9.10
N LYS A 14 1.56 0.76 -7.96
CA LYS A 14 2.67 0.70 -6.99
C LYS A 14 3.06 -0.73 -6.61
N SER A 15 2.12 -1.52 -6.11
CA SER A 15 2.42 -2.85 -5.57
C SER A 15 2.93 -3.82 -6.64
N SER A 16 2.39 -3.75 -7.87
CA SER A 16 2.86 -4.57 -8.98
C SER A 16 4.29 -4.20 -9.39
N LEU A 17 4.56 -2.91 -9.56
CA LEU A 17 5.87 -2.38 -9.92
C LEU A 17 6.89 -2.57 -8.80
N ALA A 18 6.50 -2.27 -7.56
CA ALA A 18 7.33 -2.43 -6.37
C ALA A 18 7.78 -3.88 -6.16
N LYS A 19 6.85 -4.84 -6.29
CA LYS A 19 7.16 -6.27 -6.19
C LYS A 19 8.12 -6.72 -7.29
N ALA A 20 7.90 -6.29 -8.53
CA ALA A 20 8.76 -6.64 -9.66
C ALA A 20 10.17 -6.03 -9.49
N LEU A 21 10.26 -4.77 -9.09
CA LEU A 21 11.51 -4.06 -8.84
C LEU A 21 12.30 -4.67 -7.69
N ALA A 22 11.64 -4.99 -6.57
CA ALA A 22 12.29 -5.61 -5.44
C ALA A 22 12.90 -6.98 -5.83
N LYS A 23 12.18 -7.78 -6.61
CA LYS A 23 12.68 -9.05 -7.14
C LYS A 23 13.89 -8.85 -8.05
N ASP A 24 13.84 -7.87 -8.95
CA ASP A 24 14.92 -7.58 -9.91
C ASP A 24 16.18 -7.05 -9.22
N LEU A 25 16.02 -6.23 -8.16
CA LEU A 25 17.11 -5.67 -7.38
C LEU A 25 17.63 -6.60 -6.27
N GLY A 26 16.97 -7.72 -6.01
CA GLY A 26 17.30 -8.61 -4.89
C GLY A 26 16.96 -8.01 -3.52
N TYR A 27 15.95 -7.13 -3.44
CA TYR A 27 15.50 -6.48 -2.22
C TYR A 27 14.25 -7.13 -1.66
N VAL A 28 14.00 -6.93 -0.38
CA VAL A 28 12.76 -7.38 0.23
C VAL A 28 11.63 -6.41 -0.11
N TYR A 29 10.55 -6.95 -0.64
CA TYR A 29 9.34 -6.18 -0.88
C TYR A 29 8.43 -6.18 0.35
N VAL A 30 7.90 -5.02 0.73
CA VAL A 30 6.92 -4.86 1.82
C VAL A 30 5.70 -4.08 1.36
N ASP A 31 4.56 -4.76 1.34
CA ASP A 31 3.22 -4.19 1.12
C ASP A 31 2.65 -3.72 2.48
N THR A 32 2.77 -2.43 2.78
CA THR A 32 2.19 -1.90 4.03
C THR A 32 0.67 -1.88 4.00
N GLY A 33 0.08 -1.77 2.82
CA GLY A 33 -1.37 -1.87 2.65
C GLY A 33 -1.91 -3.22 3.12
N ALA A 34 -1.15 -4.31 2.97
CA ALA A 34 -1.53 -5.61 3.49
C ALA A 34 -1.64 -5.63 5.03
N MET A 35 -0.78 -4.86 5.73
CA MET A 35 -0.85 -4.74 7.19
C MET A 35 -2.13 -4.05 7.63
N TYR A 36 -2.49 -2.90 7.01
CA TYR A 36 -3.77 -2.23 7.29
C TYR A 36 -4.97 -3.09 6.92
N ARG A 37 -4.90 -3.83 5.83
CA ARG A 37 -5.95 -4.79 5.44
C ARG A 37 -6.13 -5.90 6.47
N SER A 38 -5.06 -6.34 7.11
CA SER A 38 -5.15 -7.35 8.19
C SER A 38 -5.86 -6.81 9.42
N ILE A 39 -5.61 -5.55 9.80
CA ILE A 39 -6.37 -4.90 10.88
C ILE A 39 -7.85 -4.74 10.47
N GLY A 40 -8.11 -4.28 9.24
CA GLY A 40 -9.48 -4.17 8.71
C GLY A 40 -10.22 -5.52 8.71
N LEU A 41 -9.56 -6.60 8.26
CA LEU A 41 -10.11 -7.95 8.29
C LEU A 41 -10.44 -8.39 9.73
N TYR A 42 -9.54 -8.09 10.68
CA TYR A 42 -9.77 -8.45 12.08
C TYR A 42 -10.96 -7.71 12.66
N ALA A 43 -11.11 -6.41 12.39
CA ALA A 43 -12.27 -5.63 12.82
C ALA A 43 -13.59 -6.17 12.23
N VAL A 44 -13.61 -6.46 10.93
CA VAL A 44 -14.78 -7.05 10.25
C VAL A 44 -15.14 -8.40 10.85
N ARG A 45 -14.16 -9.30 11.06
CA ARG A 45 -14.39 -10.62 11.68
C ARG A 45 -14.87 -10.53 13.12
N ALA A 46 -14.47 -9.49 13.85
CA ALA A 46 -14.92 -9.22 15.22
C ALA A 46 -16.30 -8.53 15.28
N GLY A 47 -16.90 -8.20 14.14
CA GLY A 47 -18.16 -7.45 14.08
C GLY A 47 -18.05 -5.99 14.53
N VAL A 48 -16.83 -5.42 14.47
CA VAL A 48 -16.53 -4.03 14.84
C VAL A 48 -16.56 -3.15 13.59
N ASP A 49 -17.23 -2.00 13.69
CA ASP A 49 -17.20 -1.01 12.62
C ASP A 49 -15.76 -0.48 12.44
N PRO A 50 -15.14 -0.63 11.26
CA PRO A 50 -13.81 -0.10 10.99
C PRO A 50 -13.66 1.42 11.13
N HIS A 51 -14.77 2.17 11.17
CA HIS A 51 -14.77 3.62 11.39
C HIS A 51 -14.81 4.01 12.89
N ASP A 52 -15.12 3.09 13.78
CA ASP A 52 -15.11 3.33 15.23
C ASP A 52 -13.68 3.21 15.77
N ALA A 53 -13.04 4.36 16.00
CA ALA A 53 -11.65 4.44 16.43
C ALA A 53 -11.38 3.76 17.78
N ASP A 54 -12.31 3.91 18.75
CA ASP A 54 -12.15 3.37 20.10
C ASP A 54 -12.37 1.87 20.11
N ALA A 55 -13.40 1.38 19.40
CA ALA A 55 -13.66 -0.04 19.26
C ALA A 55 -12.52 -0.77 18.51
N VAL A 56 -11.97 -0.18 17.43
CA VAL A 56 -10.82 -0.72 16.73
C VAL A 56 -9.58 -0.70 17.62
N ALA A 57 -9.33 0.39 18.37
CA ALA A 57 -8.19 0.46 19.29
C ALA A 57 -8.22 -0.63 20.35
N ALA A 58 -9.40 -0.96 20.87
CA ALA A 58 -9.59 -2.02 21.86
C ALA A 58 -9.26 -3.43 21.33
N LEU A 59 -9.28 -3.63 20.01
CA LEU A 59 -8.90 -4.90 19.38
C LEU A 59 -7.37 -5.07 19.24
N LEU A 60 -6.60 -3.97 19.11
CA LEU A 60 -5.18 -4.02 18.77
C LEU A 60 -4.32 -4.88 19.71
N PRO A 61 -4.54 -4.92 21.05
CA PRO A 61 -3.78 -5.79 21.95
C PRO A 61 -3.89 -7.29 21.63
N GLN A 62 -4.94 -7.69 20.92
CA GLN A 62 -5.20 -9.08 20.54
C GLN A 62 -4.63 -9.43 19.15
N VAL A 63 -4.12 -8.43 18.43
CA VAL A 63 -3.60 -8.60 17.08
C VAL A 63 -2.12 -8.95 17.11
N LYS A 64 -1.77 -10.08 16.50
CA LYS A 64 -0.38 -10.48 16.23
C LYS A 64 -0.20 -10.57 14.72
N LEU A 65 0.51 -9.61 14.16
CA LEU A 65 0.88 -9.62 12.74
C LEU A 65 2.23 -10.31 12.55
N GLY A 66 2.29 -11.23 11.60
CA GLY A 66 3.53 -11.85 11.13
C GLY A 66 3.69 -11.62 9.64
N ILE A 67 4.91 -11.30 9.21
CA ILE A 67 5.28 -11.20 7.80
C ILE A 67 6.31 -12.27 7.52
N ARG A 68 6.09 -13.07 6.47
CA ARG A 68 7.05 -14.08 6.02
C ARG A 68 7.27 -13.91 4.52
N LEU A 69 8.51 -14.12 4.10
CA LEU A 69 8.85 -14.22 2.70
C LEU A 69 8.92 -15.71 2.35
N ILE A 70 8.01 -16.16 1.49
CA ILE A 70 7.94 -17.53 1.00
C ILE A 70 8.04 -17.45 -0.52
N ASP A 71 9.06 -18.10 -1.09
CA ASP A 71 9.34 -18.08 -2.54
C ASP A 71 9.39 -16.67 -3.15
N GLY A 72 9.95 -15.71 -2.39
CA GLY A 72 10.06 -14.31 -2.81
C GLY A 72 8.74 -13.53 -2.77
N ALA A 73 7.67 -14.11 -2.25
CA ALA A 73 6.39 -13.44 -2.03
C ALA A 73 6.17 -13.12 -0.56
N GLN A 74 5.63 -11.94 -0.26
CA GLN A 74 5.20 -11.60 1.08
C GLN A 74 3.92 -12.35 1.42
N HIS A 75 3.97 -13.13 2.50
CA HIS A 75 2.82 -13.70 3.16
C HIS A 75 2.57 -12.96 4.48
N ILE A 76 1.31 -12.66 4.76
CA ILE A 76 0.92 -11.97 5.98
C ILE A 76 0.06 -12.89 6.84
N TYR A 77 0.44 -12.95 8.10
CA TYR A 77 -0.22 -13.79 9.10
C TYR A 77 -0.91 -12.91 10.14
N LEU A 78 -2.15 -13.22 10.42
CA LEU A 78 -2.95 -12.60 11.46
C LEU A 78 -3.27 -13.66 12.53
N ASN A 79 -2.73 -13.48 13.73
CA ASN A 79 -2.88 -14.44 14.84
C ASN A 79 -2.52 -15.89 14.47
N GLY A 80 -1.51 -16.04 13.58
CA GLY A 80 -1.02 -17.34 13.11
C GLY A 80 -1.70 -17.89 11.85
N GLU A 81 -2.81 -17.33 11.40
CA GLU A 81 -3.50 -17.67 10.14
C GLU A 81 -2.87 -16.90 8.97
N ASP A 82 -2.58 -17.58 7.85
CA ASP A 82 -2.21 -16.91 6.59
C ASP A 82 -3.45 -16.25 5.99
N VAL A 83 -3.48 -14.92 6.01
CA VAL A 83 -4.58 -14.10 5.49
C VAL A 83 -4.26 -13.43 4.16
N SER A 84 -3.17 -13.79 3.50
CA SER A 84 -2.66 -13.15 2.27
C SER A 84 -3.71 -13.09 1.15
N THR A 85 -4.60 -14.06 1.06
CA THR A 85 -5.71 -14.08 0.10
C THR A 85 -6.93 -13.34 0.64
N ALA A 86 -7.33 -13.62 1.89
CA ALA A 86 -8.53 -13.04 2.48
C ALA A 86 -8.52 -11.51 2.52
N ILE A 87 -7.36 -10.91 2.76
CA ILE A 87 -7.20 -9.46 2.78
C ILE A 87 -7.37 -8.77 1.41
N ARG A 88 -7.53 -9.52 0.32
CA ARG A 88 -7.67 -8.97 -1.04
C ARG A 88 -9.14 -8.72 -1.43
N ALA A 89 -10.10 -9.15 -0.62
CA ALA A 89 -11.51 -8.84 -0.84
C ALA A 89 -11.75 -7.31 -0.86
N GLU A 90 -12.72 -6.88 -1.64
CA GLU A 90 -12.99 -5.45 -1.87
C GLU A 90 -13.44 -4.75 -0.59
N GLU A 91 -14.35 -5.37 0.17
CA GLU A 91 -14.82 -4.90 1.48
C GLU A 91 -13.66 -4.67 2.46
N ILE A 92 -12.64 -5.55 2.44
CA ILE A 92 -11.44 -5.41 3.29
C ILE A 92 -10.58 -4.24 2.82
N GLY A 93 -10.63 -3.91 1.53
CA GLY A 93 -9.99 -2.70 1.01
C GLY A 93 -10.59 -1.41 1.55
N MET A 94 -11.90 -1.37 1.76
CA MET A 94 -12.62 -0.24 2.37
C MET A 94 -12.35 -0.19 3.89
N ALA A 95 -12.45 -1.33 4.57
CA ALA A 95 -12.12 -1.44 5.99
C ALA A 95 -10.68 -0.99 6.28
N ALA A 96 -9.72 -1.36 5.43
CA ALA A 96 -8.33 -0.92 5.54
C ALA A 96 -8.16 0.60 5.43
N SER A 97 -8.92 1.23 4.54
CA SER A 97 -8.91 2.70 4.40
C SER A 97 -9.47 3.38 5.66
N ALA A 98 -10.54 2.83 6.23
CA ALA A 98 -11.14 3.32 7.46
C ALA A 98 -10.18 3.20 8.66
N VAL A 99 -9.64 2.01 8.92
CA VAL A 99 -8.72 1.80 10.06
C VAL A 99 -7.41 2.57 9.91
N ALA A 100 -6.95 2.83 8.66
CA ALA A 100 -5.74 3.62 8.41
C ALA A 100 -5.89 5.10 8.75
N ALA A 101 -7.12 5.60 8.95
CA ALA A 101 -7.38 6.95 9.44
C ALA A 101 -7.13 7.08 10.96
N HIS A 102 -7.11 5.97 11.71
CA HIS A 102 -6.96 5.98 13.17
C HIS A 102 -5.49 6.10 13.59
N PRO A 103 -5.13 7.13 14.39
CA PRO A 103 -3.75 7.31 14.88
C PRO A 103 -3.21 6.10 15.63
N THR A 104 -4.05 5.42 16.43
CA THR A 104 -3.70 4.25 17.23
C THR A 104 -3.28 3.07 16.37
N VAL A 105 -3.99 2.81 15.26
CA VAL A 105 -3.64 1.74 14.29
C VAL A 105 -2.31 2.06 13.61
N ARG A 106 -2.10 3.32 13.25
CA ARG A 106 -0.86 3.77 12.62
C ARG A 106 0.34 3.59 13.55
N SER A 107 0.22 4.02 14.80
CA SER A 107 1.25 3.84 15.82
C SER A 107 1.55 2.37 16.06
N PHE A 108 0.51 1.53 16.13
CA PHE A 108 0.67 0.08 16.32
C PHE A 108 1.48 -0.58 15.18
N LEU A 109 1.31 -0.13 13.93
CA LEU A 109 2.01 -0.70 12.78
C LEU A 109 3.40 -0.11 12.53
N LEU A 110 3.68 1.11 13.03
CA LEU A 110 4.86 1.89 12.67
C LEU A 110 6.17 1.19 13.04
N ASP A 111 6.27 0.67 14.27
CA ASP A 111 7.49 -0.01 14.73
C ASP A 111 7.76 -1.29 13.93
N THR A 112 6.71 -2.04 13.60
CA THR A 112 6.83 -3.23 12.74
C THR A 112 7.32 -2.84 11.34
N GLN A 113 6.79 -1.77 10.77
CA GLN A 113 7.18 -1.28 9.44
C GLN A 113 8.65 -0.83 9.43
N ARG A 114 9.08 -0.07 10.43
CA ARG A 114 10.47 0.41 10.55
C ARG A 114 11.46 -0.71 10.80
N GLY A 115 11.13 -1.64 11.69
CA GLY A 115 11.99 -2.77 12.02
C GLY A 115 12.33 -3.65 10.81
N LEU A 116 11.42 -3.74 9.82
CA LEU A 116 11.69 -4.43 8.55
C LEU A 116 12.80 -3.78 7.72
N ALA A 117 12.99 -2.46 7.83
CA ALA A 117 14.00 -1.72 7.07
C ALA A 117 15.38 -1.71 7.72
N GLU A 118 15.51 -2.14 8.97
CA GLU A 118 16.77 -2.07 9.73
C GLU A 118 17.75 -3.20 9.40
N SER A 119 17.24 -4.35 8.93
CA SER A 119 18.03 -5.58 8.81
C SER A 119 18.40 -5.96 7.37
N GLN A 120 17.81 -5.31 6.36
CA GLN A 120 17.98 -5.71 4.97
C GLN A 120 17.66 -4.58 3.98
N ASN A 121 18.10 -4.72 2.73
CA ASN A 121 17.68 -3.81 1.67
C ASN A 121 16.21 -4.03 1.37
N ILE A 122 15.42 -2.95 1.35
CA ILE A 122 13.96 -3.03 1.32
C ILE A 122 13.37 -2.08 0.28
N LEU A 123 12.29 -2.51 -0.33
CA LEU A 123 11.40 -1.68 -1.12
C LEU A 123 10.00 -1.75 -0.50
N MET A 124 9.52 -0.63 -0.01
CA MET A 124 8.26 -0.52 0.71
C MET A 124 7.29 0.38 -0.06
N ASP A 125 6.06 -0.07 -0.27
CA ASP A 125 5.02 0.75 -0.89
C ASP A 125 3.86 1.08 0.06
N GLY A 126 3.32 2.29 -0.12
CA GLY A 126 2.23 2.78 0.72
C GLY A 126 1.64 4.12 0.28
N ARG A 127 1.41 5.00 1.27
CA ARG A 127 0.86 6.36 1.10
C ARG A 127 1.69 7.44 1.77
N ASP A 128 2.47 7.06 2.75
CA ASP A 128 3.23 7.93 3.63
C ASP A 128 4.57 7.30 4.05
N ILE A 129 5.09 6.42 3.21
CA ILE A 129 6.34 5.73 3.50
C ILE A 129 7.48 6.74 3.55
N GLY A 130 7.64 7.57 2.53
CA GLY A 130 8.70 8.57 2.45
C GLY A 130 8.49 9.79 3.36
N THR A 131 7.28 10.02 3.87
CA THR A 131 6.98 11.16 4.75
C THR A 131 6.98 10.80 6.22
N VAL A 132 6.56 9.58 6.60
CA VAL A 132 6.34 9.17 7.99
C VAL A 132 7.08 7.90 8.38
N VAL A 133 6.96 6.84 7.59
CA VAL A 133 7.49 5.52 7.97
C VAL A 133 9.02 5.51 7.85
N LEU A 134 9.54 5.87 6.67
CA LEU A 134 10.96 5.90 6.33
C LEU A 134 11.35 7.32 5.84
N PRO A 135 11.31 8.33 6.70
CA PRO A 135 11.58 9.72 6.29
C PRO A 135 13.02 9.93 5.79
N ASN A 136 13.91 9.00 6.10
CA ASN A 136 15.31 8.99 5.65
C ASN A 136 15.57 7.87 4.62
N ALA A 137 14.54 7.42 3.87
CA ALA A 137 14.73 6.42 2.82
C ALA A 137 15.78 6.88 1.81
N THR A 138 16.62 5.95 1.34
CA THR A 138 17.68 6.23 0.36
C THR A 138 17.11 6.80 -0.94
N VAL A 139 15.98 6.26 -1.39
CA VAL A 139 15.23 6.76 -2.56
C VAL A 139 13.76 6.87 -2.20
N LYS A 140 13.17 8.01 -2.53
CA LYS A 140 11.73 8.23 -2.38
C LYS A 140 11.11 8.51 -3.73
N ILE A 141 10.05 7.79 -4.05
CA ILE A 141 9.29 7.93 -5.28
C ILE A 141 7.84 8.22 -4.94
N PHE A 142 7.27 9.22 -5.59
CA PHE A 142 5.84 9.43 -5.61
C PHE A 142 5.30 9.00 -6.96
N LEU A 143 4.73 7.77 -7.00
CA LEU A 143 4.20 7.16 -8.21
C LEU A 143 2.75 7.57 -8.39
N THR A 144 2.43 8.24 -9.48
CA THR A 144 1.07 8.68 -9.78
C THR A 144 0.61 8.24 -11.18
N ALA A 145 -0.68 8.35 -11.40
CA ALA A 145 -1.35 8.34 -12.69
C ALA A 145 -2.69 9.06 -12.54
N SER A 146 -3.23 9.61 -13.63
CA SER A 146 -4.55 10.27 -13.60
C SER A 146 -5.63 9.32 -13.06
N ALA A 147 -6.67 9.88 -12.45
CA ALA A 147 -7.79 9.07 -11.94
C ALA A 147 -8.43 8.24 -13.05
N GLU A 148 -8.53 8.78 -14.25
CA GLU A 148 -9.08 8.14 -15.44
C GLU A 148 -8.21 6.95 -15.88
N ALA A 149 -6.88 7.11 -15.93
CA ALA A 149 -5.97 6.03 -16.30
C ALA A 149 -6.04 4.88 -15.27
N ARG A 150 -6.14 5.22 -13.99
CA ARG A 150 -6.28 4.22 -12.90
C ARG A 150 -7.63 3.52 -12.94
N ALA A 151 -8.70 4.24 -13.26
CA ALA A 151 -10.04 3.67 -13.41
C ALA A 151 -10.10 2.68 -14.58
N GLU A 152 -9.48 3.02 -15.71
CA GLU A 152 -9.42 2.13 -16.86
C GLU A 152 -8.60 0.86 -16.59
N ARG A 153 -7.45 0.99 -15.89
CA ARG A 153 -6.65 -0.17 -15.43
C ARG A 153 -7.48 -1.08 -14.52
N ARG A 154 -8.19 -0.49 -13.54
CA ARG A 154 -9.03 -1.25 -12.60
C ARG A 154 -10.22 -1.92 -13.28
N ARG A 155 -10.87 -1.23 -14.21
CA ARG A 155 -11.97 -1.77 -15.00
C ARG A 155 -11.53 -3.03 -15.77
N LYS A 156 -10.39 -2.97 -16.46
CA LYS A 156 -9.81 -4.11 -17.18
C LYS A 156 -9.49 -5.27 -16.23
N GLU A 157 -8.88 -4.99 -15.09
CA GLU A 157 -8.59 -6.01 -14.06
C GLU A 157 -9.87 -6.71 -13.57
N LEU A 158 -10.95 -5.97 -13.35
CA LEU A 158 -12.24 -6.53 -12.94
C LEU A 158 -12.87 -7.36 -14.06
N GLU A 159 -12.80 -6.89 -15.29
CA GLU A 159 -13.29 -7.62 -16.48
C GLU A 159 -12.56 -8.96 -16.65
N GLU A 160 -11.23 -8.97 -16.51
CA GLU A 160 -10.41 -10.21 -16.56
C GLU A 160 -10.78 -11.20 -15.45
N LYS A 161 -11.26 -10.70 -14.30
CA LYS A 161 -11.74 -11.52 -13.18
C LYS A 161 -13.21 -11.96 -13.33
N GLY A 162 -13.86 -11.63 -14.44
CA GLY A 162 -15.29 -11.92 -14.65
C GLY A 162 -16.24 -11.07 -13.78
N GLN A 163 -15.79 -9.93 -13.30
CA GLN A 163 -16.52 -8.96 -12.48
C GLN A 163 -16.61 -7.61 -13.21
N PRO A 164 -17.31 -7.52 -14.35
CA PRO A 164 -17.35 -6.28 -15.12
C PRO A 164 -17.99 -5.15 -14.30
N ALA A 165 -17.34 -4.00 -14.29
CA ALA A 165 -17.81 -2.82 -13.59
C ALA A 165 -17.89 -1.62 -14.57
N ASP A 166 -18.87 -0.77 -14.32
CA ASP A 166 -19.02 0.47 -15.06
C ASP A 166 -17.87 1.44 -14.78
N PHE A 167 -17.33 2.06 -15.83
CA PHE A 167 -16.19 2.98 -15.72
C PHE A 167 -16.48 4.16 -14.79
N ALA A 168 -17.69 4.73 -14.87
CA ALA A 168 -18.04 5.90 -14.05
C ALA A 168 -18.08 5.54 -12.56
N THR A 169 -18.57 4.35 -12.22
CA THR A 169 -18.56 3.81 -10.84
C THR A 169 -17.13 3.63 -10.36
N VAL A 170 -16.29 2.95 -11.12
CA VAL A 170 -14.87 2.72 -10.75
C VAL A 170 -14.12 4.05 -10.60
N LEU A 171 -14.38 5.03 -11.47
CA LEU A 171 -13.76 6.35 -11.39
C LEU A 171 -14.22 7.12 -10.15
N ALA A 172 -15.51 7.04 -9.80
CA ALA A 172 -16.04 7.67 -8.59
C ALA A 172 -15.40 7.09 -7.32
N ASP A 173 -15.26 5.76 -7.23
CA ASP A 173 -14.61 5.08 -6.12
C ASP A 173 -13.14 5.48 -5.97
N ILE A 174 -12.42 5.58 -7.10
CA ILE A 174 -11.02 6.01 -7.10
C ILE A 174 -10.90 7.45 -6.58
N ARG A 175 -11.74 8.36 -7.07
CA ARG A 175 -11.74 9.76 -6.61
C ARG A 175 -12.10 9.90 -5.14
N GLN A 176 -13.07 9.11 -4.67
CA GLN A 176 -13.45 9.05 -3.26
C GLN A 176 -12.26 8.63 -2.37
N ARG A 177 -11.55 7.57 -2.77
CA ARG A 177 -10.37 7.08 -2.04
C ARG A 177 -9.22 8.07 -2.07
N ASP A 178 -8.96 8.71 -3.18
CA ASP A 178 -7.93 9.75 -3.29
C ASP A 178 -8.24 10.92 -2.36
N TYR A 179 -9.50 11.32 -2.30
CA TYR A 179 -9.94 12.35 -1.36
C TYR A 179 -9.71 11.93 0.09
N GLN A 180 -10.13 10.73 0.46
CA GLN A 180 -9.93 10.20 1.82
C GLN A 180 -8.45 10.11 2.17
N ASP A 181 -7.61 9.53 1.29
CA ASP A 181 -6.18 9.36 1.51
C ASP A 181 -5.47 10.72 1.67
N SER A 182 -5.84 11.75 0.89
CA SER A 182 -5.19 13.06 0.90
C SER A 182 -5.71 14.01 1.99
N HIS A 183 -6.92 13.80 2.52
CA HIS A 183 -7.55 14.69 3.51
C HIS A 183 -7.64 14.08 4.93
N ARG A 184 -7.10 12.89 5.14
CA ARG A 184 -7.06 12.32 6.50
C ARG A 184 -6.18 13.19 7.41
N ALA A 185 -6.60 13.33 8.67
CA ALA A 185 -5.95 14.21 9.64
C ALA A 185 -4.50 13.78 9.99
N VAL A 186 -4.22 12.47 9.91
CA VAL A 186 -2.91 11.90 10.26
C VAL A 186 -2.27 11.26 9.03
N ALA A 187 -1.03 11.64 8.76
CA ALA A 187 -0.22 11.11 7.66
C ALA A 187 -0.96 11.09 6.31
N PRO A 188 -1.49 12.24 5.81
CA PRO A 188 -2.17 12.30 4.53
C PRO A 188 -1.26 11.83 3.40
N LEU A 189 -1.85 11.30 2.34
CA LEU A 189 -1.13 11.04 1.09
C LEU A 189 -0.58 12.36 0.56
N LYS A 190 0.73 12.52 0.67
CA LYS A 190 1.46 13.72 0.21
C LYS A 190 2.82 13.28 -0.33
N GLN A 191 3.23 13.89 -1.43
CA GLN A 191 4.60 13.74 -1.92
C GLN A 191 5.58 14.29 -0.88
N ALA A 192 6.61 13.52 -0.51
CA ALA A 192 7.70 14.04 0.30
C ALA A 192 8.51 15.08 -0.50
N ASP A 193 9.06 16.08 0.16
CA ASP A 193 9.73 17.21 -0.50
C ASP A 193 10.94 16.76 -1.34
N ASP A 194 11.58 15.65 -0.95
CA ASP A 194 12.70 15.01 -1.63
C ASP A 194 12.29 13.79 -2.49
N ALA A 195 10.98 13.55 -2.67
CA ALA A 195 10.52 12.45 -3.50
C ALA A 195 10.49 12.79 -4.99
N ILE A 196 10.95 11.86 -5.80
CA ILE A 196 10.91 11.95 -7.26
C ILE A 196 9.49 11.63 -7.72
N LEU A 197 8.86 12.57 -8.43
CA LEU A 197 7.55 12.35 -9.03
C LEU A 197 7.68 11.52 -10.30
N VAL A 198 6.93 10.42 -10.37
CA VAL A 198 6.83 9.58 -11.56
C VAL A 198 5.37 9.42 -11.96
N ASP A 199 5.00 10.02 -13.08
CA ASP A 199 3.66 9.92 -13.66
C ASP A 199 3.62 8.84 -14.74
N THR A 200 2.73 7.87 -14.54
CA THR A 200 2.56 6.72 -15.46
C THR A 200 1.21 6.77 -16.20
N SER A 201 0.56 7.95 -16.28
CA SER A 201 -0.77 8.09 -16.90
C SER A 201 -0.83 7.61 -18.35
N SER A 202 0.23 7.87 -19.12
CA SER A 202 0.29 7.61 -20.57
C SER A 202 1.16 6.44 -20.97
N ILE A 203 1.76 5.72 -20.00
CA ILE A 203 2.72 4.65 -20.29
C ILE A 203 2.23 3.30 -19.75
N GLY A 204 2.70 2.23 -20.42
CA GLY A 204 2.37 0.86 -20.06
C GLY A 204 3.15 0.34 -18.84
N LEU A 205 2.80 -0.87 -18.40
CA LEU A 205 3.42 -1.49 -17.22
C LEU A 205 4.92 -1.69 -17.38
N GLN A 206 5.37 -2.20 -18.53
CA GLN A 206 6.80 -2.45 -18.78
C GLN A 206 7.59 -1.14 -18.83
N GLU A 207 7.09 -0.13 -19.53
CA GLU A 207 7.73 1.17 -19.61
C GLU A 207 7.80 1.86 -18.24
N SER A 208 6.75 1.72 -17.42
CA SER A 208 6.73 2.19 -16.03
C SER A 208 7.80 1.48 -15.18
N PHE A 209 7.95 0.17 -15.36
CA PHE A 209 8.99 -0.60 -14.68
C PHE A 209 10.40 -0.11 -15.06
N ASP A 210 10.68 0.03 -16.36
CA ASP A 210 11.99 0.46 -16.85
C ASP A 210 12.34 1.89 -16.41
N LEU A 211 11.32 2.79 -16.40
CA LEU A 211 11.48 4.15 -15.91
C LEU A 211 11.82 4.16 -14.41
N LEU A 212 11.05 3.45 -13.60
CA LEU A 212 11.30 3.36 -12.15
C LEU A 212 12.65 2.74 -11.84
N LYS A 213 13.02 1.65 -12.54
CA LYS A 213 14.31 0.98 -12.36
C LYS A 213 15.48 1.94 -12.64
N ARG A 214 15.44 2.66 -13.76
CA ARG A 214 16.47 3.66 -14.09
C ARG A 214 16.52 4.77 -13.04
N THR A 215 15.36 5.25 -12.60
CA THR A 215 15.27 6.30 -11.57
C THR A 215 15.89 5.82 -10.26
N ILE A 216 15.58 4.61 -9.80
CA ILE A 216 16.14 4.05 -8.57
C ILE A 216 17.66 3.88 -8.70
N LEU A 217 18.14 3.24 -9.77
CA LEU A 217 19.57 2.97 -9.97
C LEU A 217 20.44 4.23 -10.09
N ALA A 218 19.85 5.37 -10.47
CA ALA A 218 20.54 6.65 -10.52
C ALA A 218 20.72 7.31 -9.13
N HIS A 219 20.08 6.76 -8.08
CA HIS A 219 20.06 7.38 -6.74
C HIS A 219 20.53 6.43 -5.61
N ILE A 220 21.02 5.22 -5.95
CA ILE A 220 21.60 4.26 -4.99
C ILE A 220 23.09 4.04 -5.22
#